data_4853ad68f9ed18cda231368a2138edf0
#
_entry.id   4853ad68f9ed18cda231368a2138edf0
#
_cell.length_a   1.000
_cell.length_b   1.000
_cell.length_c   1.000
_cell.angle_alpha   90.00
_cell.angle_beta   90.00
_cell.angle_gamma   90.00
#
_symmetry.space_group_name_H-M   'P 1'
#
loop_
_entity.id
_entity.type
_entity.pdbx_description
1 polymer ?
#
loop_
_entity_poly.entity_id
_entity_poly.type
_entity_poly.pdbx_seq_one_letter_code
_entity_poly.pdbx_strand_id
1 'polypeptide(L)'
;MAKNTIRDVAKLAGVSISTVSRILNNHERVRNISESIRSHVLSCARELDYVPNANARRVFAHRSWIVGLLIPSYHQMRKHIFEDGHLCRLLSGLEDGLSKGPYRLLLLFNDERFRTQREYVSLLQSQTIDGLLVWGAQPSESYWLETLGQPLPLLFLVTVPGTLEQGWRYIVNDTQASTRAAFESLLVKGHRRLLYLHVTSAAVVFIEQQMMAVLPELRREHPEAVIEEQTAREDSSQPLDMEIFGTPEAPTAIVTYNHNLADLVIRQLQAEGLRVPQDVEVLSGYSYSKGSLCLPRVVVDDFAIGRQAAQDIQQLIDQPELMVQRRYPATLKPRETV
;
A
#
# COMPACT_ATOMS: atom_id res chain seq x y z
N MET A 1 44.06 3.58 0.28
CA MET A 1 44.24 4.98 0.71
C MET A 1 43.52 5.21 2.02
N ALA A 2 44.11 5.86 3.00
CA ALA A 2 43.46 6.20 4.27
C ALA A 2 42.33 7.21 3.96
N LYS A 3 41.11 6.92 4.43
CA LYS A 3 39.94 7.77 4.21
C LYS A 3 40.06 9.00 5.10
N ASN A 4 40.03 10.22 4.52
CA ASN A 4 40.07 11.46 5.29
C ASN A 4 38.92 11.49 6.31
N THR A 5 39.20 12.02 7.49
CA THR A 5 38.29 12.06 8.64
C THR A 5 37.80 13.48 8.90
N ILE A 6 36.76 13.61 9.72
CA ILE A 6 36.28 14.93 10.18
C ILE A 6 37.40 15.72 10.92
N ARG A 7 38.36 15.02 11.53
CA ARG A 7 39.53 15.64 12.20
C ARG A 7 40.44 16.33 11.19
N ASP A 8 40.63 15.74 10.03
CA ASP A 8 41.46 16.29 8.97
C ASP A 8 40.82 17.54 8.39
N VAL A 9 39.48 17.55 8.19
CA VAL A 9 38.76 18.73 7.81
C VAL A 9 38.85 19.85 8.84
N ALA A 10 38.70 19.51 10.13
CA ALA A 10 38.81 20.46 11.21
C ALA A 10 40.24 21.08 11.31
N LYS A 11 41.27 20.28 11.11
CA LYS A 11 42.65 20.74 11.07
C LYS A 11 42.92 21.66 9.88
N LEU A 12 42.45 21.30 8.70
CA LEU A 12 42.62 22.12 7.49
C LEU A 12 41.87 23.45 7.57
N ALA A 13 40.64 23.41 8.11
CA ALA A 13 39.77 24.61 8.24
C ALA A 13 40.12 25.49 9.47
N GLY A 14 41.00 25.05 10.36
CA GLY A 14 41.39 25.80 11.57
C GLY A 14 40.25 25.99 12.58
N VAL A 15 39.28 25.08 12.61
CA VAL A 15 38.11 25.13 13.51
C VAL A 15 37.95 23.85 14.31
N SER A 16 37.10 23.86 15.34
CA SER A 16 36.83 22.67 16.14
C SER A 16 36.05 21.61 15.34
N ILE A 17 36.27 20.31 15.71
CA ILE A 17 35.50 19.19 15.14
C ILE A 17 33.97 19.42 15.29
N SER A 18 33.54 19.99 16.43
CA SER A 18 32.14 20.30 16.67
C SER A 18 31.60 21.38 15.72
N THR A 19 32.41 22.36 15.32
CA THR A 19 32.05 23.36 14.33
C THR A 19 31.91 22.74 12.95
N VAL A 20 32.87 21.90 12.54
CA VAL A 20 32.77 21.15 11.26
C VAL A 20 31.52 20.27 11.23
N SER A 21 31.30 19.52 12.31
CA SER A 21 30.14 18.64 12.41
C SER A 21 28.82 19.39 12.29
N ARG A 22 28.68 20.55 12.95
CA ARG A 22 27.46 21.38 12.84
C ARG A 22 27.25 21.90 11.42
N ILE A 23 28.30 22.36 10.76
CA ILE A 23 28.23 22.89 9.39
C ILE A 23 27.84 21.79 8.40
N LEU A 24 28.54 20.65 8.44
CA LEU A 24 28.31 19.57 7.49
C LEU A 24 26.96 18.85 7.68
N ASN A 25 26.38 18.90 8.89
CA ASN A 25 25.08 18.30 9.20
C ASN A 25 23.93 19.33 9.17
N ASN A 26 24.17 20.56 8.77
CA ASN A 26 23.18 21.64 8.68
C ASN A 26 22.34 21.82 9.98
N HIS A 27 23.01 21.74 11.15
CA HIS A 27 22.33 21.80 12.44
C HIS A 27 21.75 23.22 12.67
N GLU A 28 20.58 23.35 13.33
CA GLU A 28 19.93 24.66 13.58
C GLU A 28 20.86 25.71 14.22
N ARG A 29 21.80 25.29 15.08
CA ARG A 29 22.83 26.16 15.68
C ARG A 29 23.88 26.66 14.67
N VAL A 30 23.84 26.26 13.40
CA VAL A 30 24.69 26.83 12.33
C VAL A 30 24.39 28.31 12.09
N ARG A 31 23.19 28.79 12.43
CA ARG A 31 22.82 30.22 12.32
C ARG A 31 23.77 31.16 13.09
N ASN A 32 24.47 30.67 14.09
CA ASN A 32 25.44 31.42 14.89
C ASN A 32 26.87 31.36 14.32
N ILE A 33 27.11 30.71 13.20
CA ILE A 33 28.41 30.59 12.53
C ILE A 33 28.41 31.49 11.31
N SER A 34 29.44 32.35 11.18
CA SER A 34 29.52 33.26 10.04
C SER A 34 29.57 32.51 8.71
N GLU A 35 28.98 33.11 7.66
CA GLU A 35 28.94 32.50 6.33
C GLU A 35 30.36 32.25 5.78
N SER A 36 31.33 33.12 6.13
CA SER A 36 32.74 32.93 5.75
C SER A 36 33.36 31.64 6.33
N ILE A 37 33.11 31.35 7.61
CA ILE A 37 33.56 30.11 8.23
C ILE A 37 32.85 28.90 7.61
N ARG A 38 31.57 29.01 7.34
CA ARG A 38 30.78 27.96 6.72
C ARG A 38 31.31 27.59 5.32
N SER A 39 31.51 28.61 4.48
CA SER A 39 32.04 28.44 3.12
C SER A 39 33.44 27.86 3.15
N HIS A 40 34.31 28.30 4.07
CA HIS A 40 35.67 27.79 4.22
C HIS A 40 35.67 26.30 4.61
N VAL A 41 34.88 25.90 5.61
CA VAL A 41 34.77 24.48 6.02
C VAL A 41 34.28 23.59 4.90
N LEU A 42 33.25 24.05 4.14
CA LEU A 42 32.73 23.33 2.97
C LEU A 42 33.76 23.17 1.85
N SER A 43 34.64 24.20 1.67
CA SER A 43 35.77 24.13 0.72
C SER A 43 36.80 23.10 1.15
N CYS A 44 37.22 23.13 2.41
CA CYS A 44 38.20 22.17 2.97
C CYS A 44 37.66 20.73 2.90
N ALA A 45 36.37 20.53 3.15
CA ALA A 45 35.74 19.20 3.04
C ALA A 45 35.78 18.66 1.60
N ARG A 46 35.52 19.54 0.60
CA ARG A 46 35.63 19.19 -0.84
C ARG A 46 37.07 18.91 -1.24
N GLU A 47 38.03 19.72 -0.81
CA GLU A 47 39.45 19.53 -1.10
C GLU A 47 39.99 18.18 -0.59
N LEU A 48 39.49 17.74 0.57
CA LEU A 48 39.85 16.44 1.17
C LEU A 48 38.99 15.29 0.65
N ASP A 49 38.09 15.50 -0.28
CA ASP A 49 37.09 14.52 -0.69
C ASP A 49 36.43 13.83 0.53
N TYR A 50 36.15 14.63 1.57
CA TYR A 50 35.56 14.13 2.79
C TYR A 50 34.07 13.95 2.68
N VAL A 51 33.61 12.71 2.84
CA VAL A 51 32.19 12.38 2.93
C VAL A 51 31.82 12.14 4.40
N PRO A 52 30.84 12.90 4.94
CA PRO A 52 30.40 12.70 6.32
C PRO A 52 29.95 11.27 6.57
N ASN A 53 30.39 10.67 7.67
CA ASN A 53 30.00 9.32 8.04
C ASN A 53 28.51 9.32 8.42
N ALA A 54 27.69 8.56 7.69
CA ALA A 54 26.26 8.43 7.94
C ALA A 54 25.96 7.91 9.36
N ASN A 55 26.79 6.99 9.89
CA ASN A 55 26.61 6.46 11.24
C ASN A 55 26.85 7.53 12.30
N ALA A 56 27.88 8.38 12.14
CA ALA A 56 28.11 9.50 13.03
C ALA A 56 26.94 10.50 13.01
N ARG A 57 26.37 10.76 11.82
CA ARG A 57 25.19 11.60 11.67
C ARG A 57 23.97 11.03 12.41
N ARG A 58 23.73 9.72 12.29
CA ARG A 58 22.62 9.02 12.98
C ARG A 58 22.71 9.16 14.49
N VAL A 59 23.90 8.97 15.07
CA VAL A 59 24.13 9.10 16.52
C VAL A 59 23.79 10.50 17.03
N PHE A 60 24.14 11.56 16.30
CA PHE A 60 23.86 12.94 16.71
C PHE A 60 22.43 13.39 16.44
N ALA A 61 21.80 12.87 15.40
CA ALA A 61 20.45 13.22 15.01
C ALA A 61 19.37 12.37 15.71
N HIS A 62 19.75 11.25 16.32
CA HIS A 62 18.82 10.22 16.81
C HIS A 62 17.83 9.77 15.74
N ARG A 63 18.28 9.71 14.47
CA ARG A 63 17.49 9.38 13.29
C ARG A 63 18.33 8.57 12.30
N SER A 64 17.71 7.51 11.76
CA SER A 64 18.31 6.72 10.68
C SER A 64 18.10 7.33 9.31
N TRP A 65 17.06 8.11 9.16
CA TRP A 65 16.52 8.62 7.90
C TRP A 65 16.09 7.49 6.95
N ILE A 66 15.64 6.39 7.54
CA ILE A 66 15.15 5.23 6.80
C ILE A 66 13.71 4.93 7.26
N VAL A 67 12.82 4.76 6.30
CA VAL A 67 11.47 4.19 6.50
C VAL A 67 11.49 2.77 5.95
N GLY A 68 11.10 1.80 6.76
CA GLY A 68 10.90 0.42 6.33
C GLY A 68 9.55 0.28 5.62
N LEU A 69 9.49 -0.49 4.54
CA LEU A 69 8.26 -1.02 3.97
C LEU A 69 8.31 -2.54 4.04
N LEU A 70 7.49 -3.11 4.90
CA LEU A 70 7.30 -4.55 5.02
C LEU A 70 6.26 -5.01 3.99
N ILE A 71 6.65 -5.99 3.19
CA ILE A 71 5.79 -6.63 2.19
C ILE A 71 5.78 -8.14 2.41
N PRO A 72 4.72 -8.87 1.98
CA PRO A 72 4.68 -10.32 2.06
C PRO A 72 5.86 -10.96 1.34
N SER A 73 6.37 -12.06 1.89
CA SER A 73 7.43 -12.84 1.23
C SER A 73 6.88 -13.70 0.09
N TYR A 74 7.75 -14.11 -0.84
CA TYR A 74 7.39 -15.06 -1.89
C TYR A 74 6.80 -16.37 -1.30
N HIS A 75 7.39 -16.89 -0.24
CA HIS A 75 6.92 -18.12 0.41
C HIS A 75 5.52 -17.99 1.03
N GLN A 76 5.18 -16.79 1.49
CA GLN A 76 3.87 -16.49 2.05
C GLN A 76 2.80 -16.38 0.96
N MET A 77 3.12 -15.69 -0.13
CA MET A 77 2.18 -15.41 -1.23
C MET A 77 2.22 -16.46 -2.34
N ARG A 78 3.32 -17.21 -2.46
CA ARG A 78 3.62 -18.12 -3.59
C ARG A 78 3.47 -17.43 -4.95
N LYS A 79 3.78 -16.13 -4.99
CA LYS A 79 3.63 -15.24 -6.13
C LYS A 79 4.83 -14.30 -6.19
N HIS A 80 5.25 -13.92 -7.39
CA HIS A 80 6.26 -12.87 -7.58
C HIS A 80 5.67 -11.52 -7.20
N ILE A 81 6.01 -11.05 -6.00
CA ILE A 81 5.38 -9.88 -5.38
C ILE A 81 5.53 -8.60 -6.21
N PHE A 82 6.61 -8.46 -6.98
CA PHE A 82 6.83 -7.31 -7.86
C PHE A 82 6.07 -7.37 -9.18
N GLU A 83 5.33 -8.45 -9.46
CA GLU A 83 4.34 -8.49 -10.53
C GLU A 83 2.99 -7.92 -10.08
N ASP A 84 2.84 -7.62 -8.78
CA ASP A 84 1.64 -7.01 -8.25
C ASP A 84 1.60 -5.51 -8.60
N GLY A 85 0.66 -5.14 -9.47
CA GLY A 85 0.51 -3.78 -9.95
C GLY A 85 0.07 -2.80 -8.85
N HIS A 86 -0.66 -3.24 -7.82
CA HIS A 86 -1.02 -2.44 -6.67
C HIS A 86 0.24 -2.03 -5.89
N LEU A 87 1.10 -3.01 -5.56
CA LEU A 87 2.36 -2.74 -4.87
C LEU A 87 3.27 -1.81 -5.67
N CYS A 88 3.44 -2.04 -6.98
CA CYS A 88 4.31 -1.21 -7.82
C CYS A 88 3.85 0.25 -7.88
N ARG A 89 2.54 0.50 -7.94
CA ARG A 89 1.98 1.86 -7.91
C ARG A 89 2.14 2.52 -6.55
N LEU A 90 1.90 1.79 -5.47
CA LEU A 90 2.13 2.26 -4.10
C LEU A 90 3.60 2.62 -3.88
N LEU A 91 4.54 1.77 -4.31
CA LEU A 91 5.97 2.05 -4.26
C LEU A 91 6.34 3.33 -5.01
N SER A 92 5.77 3.56 -6.18
CA SER A 92 6.00 4.78 -6.96
C SER A 92 5.48 6.02 -6.21
N GLY A 93 4.34 5.90 -5.54
CA GLY A 93 3.80 6.98 -4.70
C GLY A 93 4.65 7.25 -3.45
N LEU A 94 5.16 6.20 -2.81
CA LEU A 94 6.09 6.32 -1.68
C LEU A 94 7.39 7.00 -2.09
N GLU A 95 7.95 6.62 -3.24
CA GLU A 95 9.16 7.24 -3.81
C GLU A 95 8.95 8.73 -4.05
N ASP A 96 7.86 9.10 -4.75
CA ASP A 96 7.54 10.53 -5.00
C ASP A 96 7.38 11.30 -3.68
N GLY A 97 6.72 10.72 -2.68
CA GLY A 97 6.49 11.36 -1.39
C GLY A 97 7.76 11.51 -0.54
N LEU A 98 8.67 10.54 -0.57
CA LEU A 98 9.92 10.56 0.19
C LEU A 98 11.06 11.29 -0.52
N SER A 99 11.04 11.40 -1.86
CA SER A 99 12.12 11.98 -2.66
C SER A 99 12.45 13.42 -2.30
N LYS A 100 11.46 14.16 -1.80
CA LYS A 100 11.59 15.57 -1.40
C LYS A 100 12.25 15.80 -0.03
N GLY A 101 12.47 14.70 0.71
CA GLY A 101 13.00 14.72 2.07
C GLY A 101 14.28 13.90 2.23
N PRO A 102 14.80 13.82 3.46
CA PRO A 102 16.01 13.06 3.76
C PRO A 102 15.79 11.56 3.81
N TYR A 103 14.52 11.10 3.89
CA TYR A 103 14.19 9.70 4.09
C TYR A 103 14.46 8.84 2.86
N ARG A 104 14.87 7.61 3.11
CA ARG A 104 15.06 6.55 2.11
C ARG A 104 14.18 5.36 2.47
N LEU A 105 13.73 4.62 1.47
CA LEU A 105 12.92 3.43 1.65
C LEU A 105 13.80 2.18 1.76
N LEU A 106 13.55 1.36 2.77
CA LEU A 106 14.12 0.02 2.93
C LEU A 106 13.01 -1.02 2.75
N LEU A 107 13.14 -1.90 1.77
CA LEU A 107 12.21 -3.00 1.60
C LEU A 107 12.56 -4.13 2.58
N LEU A 108 11.54 -4.61 3.28
CA LEU A 108 11.60 -5.72 4.23
C LEU A 108 10.60 -6.79 3.81
N PHE A 109 10.93 -8.04 4.05
CA PHE A 109 10.05 -9.16 3.68
C PHE A 109 9.51 -9.83 4.94
N ASN A 110 8.20 -10.03 4.98
CA ASN A 110 7.49 -10.69 6.07
C ASN A 110 7.71 -12.22 5.99
N ASP A 111 8.93 -12.66 6.21
CA ASP A 111 9.28 -14.06 6.26
C ASP A 111 9.14 -14.64 7.69
N GLU A 112 9.40 -15.93 7.85
CA GLU A 112 9.31 -16.60 9.14
C GLU A 112 10.31 -16.02 10.16
N ARG A 113 11.52 -15.70 9.72
CA ARG A 113 12.55 -15.12 10.58
C ARG A 113 12.12 -13.74 11.09
N PHE A 114 11.60 -12.89 10.20
CA PHE A 114 11.12 -11.55 10.56
C PHE A 114 10.06 -11.63 11.67
N ARG A 115 9.12 -12.58 11.55
CA ARG A 115 8.05 -12.78 12.54
C ARG A 115 8.56 -13.38 13.86
N THR A 116 9.32 -14.47 13.78
CA THR A 116 9.77 -15.23 14.98
C THR A 116 10.79 -14.47 15.80
N GLN A 117 11.63 -13.64 15.18
CA GLN A 117 12.61 -12.80 15.86
C GLN A 117 12.06 -11.40 16.21
N ARG A 118 10.80 -11.11 15.90
CA ARG A 118 10.17 -9.81 16.13
C ARG A 118 11.02 -8.65 15.57
N GLU A 119 11.54 -8.82 14.36
CA GLU A 119 12.44 -7.84 13.74
C GLU A 119 11.79 -6.45 13.62
N TYR A 120 10.46 -6.37 13.44
CA TYR A 120 9.70 -5.13 13.41
C TYR A 120 9.86 -4.28 14.68
N VAL A 121 9.98 -4.91 15.84
CA VAL A 121 10.26 -4.20 17.11
C VAL A 121 11.73 -3.80 17.19
N SER A 122 12.63 -4.75 16.92
CA SER A 122 14.08 -4.51 17.06
C SER A 122 14.60 -3.46 16.09
N LEU A 123 14.09 -3.40 14.86
CA LEU A 123 14.47 -2.41 13.86
C LEU A 123 14.09 -0.98 14.28
N LEU A 124 12.91 -0.80 14.89
CA LEU A 124 12.47 0.48 15.43
C LEU A 124 13.25 0.85 16.70
N GLN A 125 13.38 -0.07 17.66
CA GLN A 125 14.07 0.18 18.92
C GLN A 125 15.57 0.45 18.74
N SER A 126 16.22 -0.23 17.80
CA SER A 126 17.63 -0.01 17.47
C SER A 126 17.86 1.21 16.57
N GLN A 127 16.79 1.92 16.19
CA GLN A 127 16.86 3.03 15.24
C GLN A 127 17.53 2.63 13.90
N THR A 128 17.37 1.37 13.50
CA THR A 128 17.77 0.93 12.15
C THR A 128 16.84 1.54 11.11
N ILE A 129 15.55 1.65 11.46
CA ILE A 129 14.53 2.42 10.75
C ILE A 129 13.86 3.38 11.73
N ASP A 130 13.37 4.51 11.23
CA ASP A 130 12.66 5.50 12.05
C ASP A 130 11.14 5.26 12.06
N GLY A 131 10.61 4.59 11.04
CA GLY A 131 9.21 4.23 10.93
C GLY A 131 9.02 3.00 10.04
N LEU A 132 7.90 2.31 10.22
CA LEU A 132 7.55 1.09 9.50
C LEU A 132 6.18 1.22 8.84
N LEU A 133 6.16 1.04 7.53
CA LEU A 133 4.97 0.85 6.71
C LEU A 133 4.75 -0.66 6.53
N VAL A 134 3.52 -1.14 6.63
CA VAL A 134 3.18 -2.55 6.45
C VAL A 134 2.13 -2.67 5.35
N TRP A 135 2.47 -3.29 4.23
CA TRP A 135 1.57 -3.56 3.13
C TRP A 135 1.21 -5.05 3.09
N GLY A 136 -0.09 -5.34 2.94
CA GLY A 136 -0.57 -6.72 2.81
C GLY A 136 -0.61 -7.51 4.12
N ALA A 137 -0.79 -6.82 5.27
CA ALA A 137 -1.03 -7.48 6.54
C ALA A 137 -2.27 -8.39 6.47
N GLN A 138 -2.18 -9.58 7.08
CA GLN A 138 -3.25 -10.57 7.06
C GLN A 138 -4.01 -10.58 8.39
N PRO A 139 -5.34 -10.80 8.39
CA PRO A 139 -6.12 -10.93 9.62
C PRO A 139 -5.64 -12.05 10.55
N SER A 140 -5.00 -13.07 10.01
CA SER A 140 -4.42 -14.19 10.76
C SER A 140 -3.09 -13.85 11.48
N GLU A 141 -2.49 -12.71 11.18
CA GLU A 141 -1.19 -12.29 11.73
C GLU A 141 -1.35 -11.66 13.13
N SER A 142 -1.76 -12.46 14.11
CA SER A 142 -2.06 -12.01 15.47
C SER A 142 -0.87 -11.39 16.21
N TYR A 143 0.35 -11.61 15.77
CA TYR A 143 1.55 -11.01 16.39
C TYR A 143 1.54 -9.48 16.32
N TRP A 144 0.84 -8.87 15.38
CA TRP A 144 0.68 -7.41 15.32
C TRP A 144 -0.11 -6.84 16.49
N LEU A 145 -0.95 -7.64 17.19
CA LEU A 145 -1.75 -7.18 18.33
C LEU A 145 -0.90 -6.57 19.44
N GLU A 146 0.35 -7.01 19.61
CA GLU A 146 1.26 -6.43 20.59
C GLU A 146 1.67 -4.99 20.29
N THR A 147 1.51 -4.53 19.03
CA THR A 147 1.81 -3.16 18.62
C THR A 147 0.62 -2.22 18.79
N LEU A 148 -0.56 -2.78 19.05
CA LEU A 148 -1.80 -2.02 19.18
C LEU A 148 -1.73 -1.08 20.41
N GLY A 149 -2.02 0.20 20.19
CA GLY A 149 -1.95 1.22 21.23
C GLY A 149 -0.53 1.63 21.66
N GLN A 150 0.52 1.00 21.09
CA GLN A 150 1.89 1.41 21.36
C GLN A 150 2.25 2.69 20.58
N PRO A 151 3.07 3.60 21.15
CA PRO A 151 3.55 4.80 20.47
C PRO A 151 4.68 4.45 19.49
N LEU A 152 4.41 3.56 18.57
CA LEU A 152 5.35 3.15 17.51
C LEU A 152 5.01 3.88 16.22
N PRO A 153 5.99 4.37 15.45
CA PRO A 153 5.76 4.92 14.12
C PRO A 153 5.50 3.78 13.11
N LEU A 154 4.30 3.20 13.23
CA LEU A 154 3.83 2.04 12.47
C LEU A 154 2.51 2.40 11.78
N LEU A 155 2.42 2.14 10.47
CA LEU A 155 1.25 2.44 9.64
C LEU A 155 0.95 1.28 8.69
N PHE A 156 -0.27 0.76 8.75
CA PHE A 156 -0.76 -0.29 7.85
C PHE A 156 -1.32 0.32 6.56
N LEU A 157 -1.02 -0.33 5.44
CA LEU A 157 -1.41 0.14 4.10
C LEU A 157 -2.26 -0.91 3.40
N VAL A 158 -3.41 -0.46 2.88
CA VAL A 158 -4.37 -1.25 2.10
C VAL A 158 -5.14 -2.28 2.93
N THR A 159 -4.48 -2.96 3.84
CA THR A 159 -5.06 -3.96 4.75
C THR A 159 -4.61 -3.72 6.18
N VAL A 160 -5.34 -4.27 7.15
CA VAL A 160 -4.96 -4.28 8.57
C VAL A 160 -5.00 -5.71 9.12
N PRO A 161 -4.24 -6.01 10.19
CA PRO A 161 -4.22 -7.35 10.80
C PRO A 161 -5.42 -7.53 11.75
N GLY A 162 -6.63 -7.50 11.23
CA GLY A 162 -7.85 -7.60 12.01
C GLY A 162 -8.97 -6.75 11.44
N THR A 163 -9.72 -6.05 12.29
CA THR A 163 -10.78 -5.12 11.86
C THR A 163 -10.37 -3.66 12.02
N LEU A 164 -11.00 -2.77 11.26
CA LEU A 164 -10.69 -1.34 11.28
C LEU A 164 -11.03 -0.69 12.63
N GLU A 165 -11.99 -1.25 13.38
CA GLU A 165 -12.49 -0.74 14.65
C GLU A 165 -11.52 -0.99 15.82
N GLN A 166 -10.52 -1.85 15.64
CA GLN A 166 -9.55 -2.20 16.71
C GLN A 166 -8.56 -1.08 17.06
N GLY A 167 -8.57 0.04 16.33
CA GLY A 167 -7.70 1.18 16.65
C GLY A 167 -6.32 1.13 15.99
N TRP A 168 -6.19 0.44 14.87
CA TRP A 168 -4.99 0.47 14.03
C TRP A 168 -4.75 1.86 13.43
N ARG A 169 -3.48 2.18 13.14
CA ARG A 169 -3.14 3.29 12.25
C ARG A 169 -3.07 2.76 10.83
N TYR A 170 -3.86 3.33 9.94
CA TYR A 170 -3.99 2.78 8.59
C TYR A 170 -4.31 3.82 7.52
N ILE A 171 -3.98 3.46 6.29
CA ILE A 171 -4.52 4.02 5.06
C ILE A 171 -5.05 2.87 4.23
N VAL A 172 -6.37 2.79 4.05
CA VAL A 172 -7.04 1.74 3.28
C VAL A 172 -7.92 2.33 2.19
N ASN A 173 -8.28 1.53 1.20
CA ASN A 173 -9.33 1.89 0.26
C ASN A 173 -10.70 1.80 0.93
N ASP A 174 -11.62 2.68 0.55
CA ASP A 174 -13.04 2.58 0.94
C ASP A 174 -13.73 1.53 0.07
N THR A 175 -13.40 0.26 0.35
CA THR A 175 -13.86 -0.89 -0.42
C THR A 175 -15.36 -1.07 -0.31
N GLN A 176 -15.94 -0.83 0.86
CA GLN A 176 -17.39 -0.95 1.06
C GLN A 176 -18.16 0.05 0.20
N ALA A 177 -17.80 1.33 0.28
CA ALA A 177 -18.49 2.37 -0.52
C ALA A 177 -18.35 2.12 -2.02
N SER A 178 -17.16 1.70 -2.48
CA SER A 178 -16.93 1.44 -3.90
C SER A 178 -17.62 0.17 -4.41
N THR A 179 -17.73 -0.87 -3.57
CA THR A 179 -18.49 -2.08 -3.91
C THR A 179 -19.99 -1.76 -4.00
N ARG A 180 -20.52 -1.01 -3.04
CA ARG A 180 -21.91 -0.53 -3.09
C ARG A 180 -22.17 0.22 -4.40
N ALA A 181 -21.33 1.21 -4.73
CA ALA A 181 -21.47 1.97 -5.97
C ALA A 181 -21.43 1.11 -7.23
N ALA A 182 -20.60 0.05 -7.24
CA ALA A 182 -20.55 -0.90 -8.35
C ALA A 182 -21.91 -1.62 -8.55
N PHE A 183 -22.48 -2.19 -7.49
CA PHE A 183 -23.79 -2.86 -7.56
C PHE A 183 -24.93 -1.88 -7.90
N GLU A 184 -24.98 -0.74 -7.24
CA GLU A 184 -25.99 0.30 -7.50
C GLU A 184 -25.95 0.78 -8.95
N SER A 185 -24.77 0.90 -9.56
CA SER A 185 -24.63 1.27 -10.97
C SER A 185 -25.30 0.27 -11.92
N LEU A 186 -25.24 -1.01 -11.59
CA LEU A 186 -25.89 -2.08 -12.36
C LEU A 186 -27.42 -2.10 -12.11
N LEU A 187 -27.83 -1.91 -10.86
CA LEU A 187 -29.26 -1.82 -10.49
C LEU A 187 -29.95 -0.63 -11.17
N VAL A 188 -29.29 0.53 -11.25
CA VAL A 188 -29.79 1.72 -11.97
C VAL A 188 -29.93 1.46 -13.47
N LYS A 189 -29.08 0.63 -14.07
CA LYS A 189 -29.19 0.19 -15.47
C LYS A 189 -30.35 -0.80 -15.71
N GLY A 190 -31.00 -1.26 -14.65
CA GLY A 190 -32.15 -2.18 -14.74
C GLY A 190 -31.79 -3.65 -14.52
N HIS A 191 -30.52 -3.98 -14.23
CA HIS A 191 -30.20 -5.35 -13.86
C HIS A 191 -30.87 -5.73 -12.54
N ARG A 192 -31.47 -6.93 -12.49
CA ARG A 192 -32.18 -7.44 -11.31
C ARG A 192 -31.65 -8.81 -10.86
N ARG A 193 -30.89 -9.46 -11.70
CA ARG A 193 -30.16 -10.70 -11.37
C ARG A 193 -28.67 -10.46 -11.53
N LEU A 194 -28.00 -10.40 -10.40
CA LEU A 194 -26.59 -10.03 -10.28
C LEU A 194 -25.82 -11.20 -9.64
N LEU A 195 -24.63 -11.46 -10.14
CA LEU A 195 -23.73 -12.42 -9.56
C LEU A 195 -22.50 -11.69 -9.00
N TYR A 196 -22.16 -11.91 -7.74
CA TYR A 196 -20.86 -11.55 -7.21
C TYR A 196 -19.92 -12.74 -7.30
N LEU A 197 -18.94 -12.65 -8.17
CA LEU A 197 -17.89 -13.67 -8.31
C LEU A 197 -16.66 -13.27 -7.51
N HIS A 198 -16.41 -13.98 -6.43
CA HIS A 198 -15.33 -13.70 -5.50
C HIS A 198 -14.29 -14.82 -5.47
N VAL A 199 -13.16 -14.57 -4.79
CA VAL A 199 -12.05 -15.53 -4.62
C VAL A 199 -11.86 -15.84 -3.14
N THR A 200 -11.39 -17.04 -2.83
CA THR A 200 -11.06 -17.42 -1.46
C THR A 200 -9.55 -17.64 -1.36
N SER A 201 -8.83 -16.61 -0.97
CA SER A 201 -7.38 -16.67 -0.77
C SER A 201 -7.00 -15.93 0.50
N ALA A 202 -6.05 -16.47 1.25
CA ALA A 202 -5.54 -15.82 2.45
C ALA A 202 -5.00 -14.41 2.17
N ALA A 203 -4.45 -14.19 0.97
CA ALA A 203 -3.86 -12.92 0.58
C ALA A 203 -4.87 -11.78 0.41
N VAL A 204 -6.16 -12.09 0.19
CA VAL A 204 -7.19 -11.10 -0.13
C VAL A 204 -8.33 -11.04 0.89
N VAL A 205 -8.27 -11.87 1.94
CA VAL A 205 -9.35 -12.02 2.94
C VAL A 205 -9.86 -10.68 3.47
N PHE A 206 -8.98 -9.74 3.79
CA PHE A 206 -9.40 -8.44 4.33
C PHE A 206 -10.28 -7.67 3.33
N ILE A 207 -9.82 -7.54 2.07
CA ILE A 207 -10.54 -6.80 1.02
C ILE A 207 -11.84 -7.52 0.69
N GLU A 208 -11.79 -8.84 0.57
CA GLU A 208 -12.95 -9.69 0.29
C GLU A 208 -14.05 -9.53 1.35
N GLN A 209 -13.68 -9.56 2.62
CA GLN A 209 -14.62 -9.34 3.73
C GLN A 209 -15.27 -7.95 3.65
N GLN A 210 -14.51 -6.91 3.27
CA GLN A 210 -15.06 -5.56 3.09
C GLN A 210 -16.05 -5.50 1.90
N MET A 211 -15.79 -6.22 0.82
CA MET A 211 -16.70 -6.29 -0.32
C MET A 211 -17.99 -7.04 0.03
N MET A 212 -17.86 -8.20 0.65
CA MET A 212 -19.01 -9.03 1.03
C MET A 212 -19.90 -8.38 2.10
N ALA A 213 -19.32 -7.59 2.99
CA ALA A 213 -20.08 -6.92 4.06
C ALA A 213 -21.20 -5.99 3.54
N VAL A 214 -21.14 -5.57 2.28
CA VAL A 214 -22.15 -4.71 1.66
C VAL A 214 -23.38 -5.48 1.16
N LEU A 215 -23.23 -6.76 0.82
CA LEU A 215 -24.27 -7.53 0.14
C LEU A 215 -25.56 -7.70 0.97
N PRO A 216 -25.52 -7.96 2.29
CA PRO A 216 -26.75 -8.07 3.10
C PRO A 216 -27.58 -6.77 3.11
N GLU A 217 -26.92 -5.61 3.10
CA GLU A 217 -27.61 -4.32 3.05
C GLU A 217 -28.22 -4.07 1.69
N LEU A 218 -27.47 -4.31 0.61
CA LEU A 218 -27.99 -4.19 -0.77
C LEU A 218 -29.20 -5.08 -1.01
N ARG A 219 -29.18 -6.34 -0.52
CA ARG A 219 -30.34 -7.26 -0.63
C ARG A 219 -31.56 -6.74 0.11
N ARG A 220 -31.37 -6.09 1.25
CA ARG A 220 -32.46 -5.49 2.03
C ARG A 220 -33.03 -4.23 1.37
N GLU A 221 -32.18 -3.40 0.80
CA GLU A 221 -32.55 -2.14 0.15
C GLU A 221 -33.18 -2.36 -1.23
N HIS A 222 -32.82 -3.44 -1.91
CA HIS A 222 -33.28 -3.81 -3.26
C HIS A 222 -33.93 -5.20 -3.28
N PRO A 223 -35.08 -5.38 -2.60
CA PRO A 223 -35.75 -6.68 -2.53
C PRO A 223 -36.26 -7.20 -3.88
N GLU A 224 -36.34 -6.33 -4.90
CA GLU A 224 -36.69 -6.68 -6.28
C GLU A 224 -35.48 -7.30 -7.03
N ALA A 225 -34.29 -7.26 -6.48
CA ALA A 225 -33.10 -7.80 -7.11
C ALA A 225 -32.56 -9.03 -6.36
N VAL A 226 -32.09 -10.00 -7.14
CA VAL A 226 -31.39 -11.18 -6.65
C VAL A 226 -29.89 -10.94 -6.82
N ILE A 227 -29.14 -10.98 -5.72
CA ILE A 227 -27.68 -10.89 -5.74
C ILE A 227 -27.14 -12.21 -5.21
N GLU A 228 -26.65 -13.05 -6.11
CA GLU A 228 -26.05 -14.33 -5.78
C GLU A 228 -24.55 -14.20 -5.60
N GLU A 229 -23.95 -15.19 -4.93
CA GLU A 229 -22.51 -15.26 -4.69
C GLU A 229 -21.98 -16.58 -5.22
N GLN A 230 -20.84 -16.53 -5.90
CA GLN A 230 -20.11 -17.70 -6.33
C GLN A 230 -18.62 -17.51 -6.03
N THR A 231 -18.01 -18.55 -5.46
CA THR A 231 -16.57 -18.58 -5.26
C THR A 231 -15.87 -19.06 -6.53
N ALA A 232 -14.96 -18.26 -7.06
CA ALA A 232 -14.07 -18.69 -8.13
C ALA A 232 -12.76 -19.26 -7.55
N ARG A 233 -12.15 -20.19 -8.26
CA ARG A 233 -10.79 -20.65 -7.95
C ARG A 233 -9.79 -19.73 -8.63
N GLU A 234 -8.83 -19.20 -7.89
CA GLU A 234 -7.80 -18.29 -8.41
C GLU A 234 -6.96 -18.88 -9.55
N ASP A 235 -6.76 -20.20 -9.53
CA ASP A 235 -5.96 -20.95 -10.50
C ASP A 235 -6.78 -21.53 -11.65
N SER A 236 -8.10 -21.27 -11.66
CA SER A 236 -9.02 -21.82 -12.66
C SER A 236 -9.09 -20.95 -13.91
N SER A 237 -8.91 -21.56 -15.07
CA SER A 237 -9.21 -20.93 -16.37
C SER A 237 -10.71 -20.83 -16.64
N GLN A 238 -11.55 -21.49 -15.85
CA GLN A 238 -13.01 -21.50 -15.92
C GLN A 238 -13.58 -21.09 -14.55
N PRO A 239 -13.59 -19.80 -14.23
CA PRO A 239 -14.00 -19.34 -12.90
C PRO A 239 -15.50 -19.43 -12.66
N LEU A 240 -16.32 -19.44 -13.72
CA LEU A 240 -17.79 -19.48 -13.65
C LEU A 240 -18.32 -20.90 -13.77
N ASP A 241 -19.35 -21.20 -12.99
CA ASP A 241 -20.27 -22.29 -13.28
C ASP A 241 -21.22 -21.85 -14.39
N MET A 242 -21.06 -22.43 -15.58
CA MET A 242 -21.85 -22.05 -16.75
C MET A 242 -23.28 -22.63 -16.75
N GLU A 243 -23.58 -23.60 -15.90
CA GLU A 243 -24.93 -24.19 -15.81
C GLU A 243 -25.97 -23.13 -15.42
N ILE A 244 -25.59 -22.12 -14.65
CA ILE A 244 -26.48 -21.03 -14.25
C ILE A 244 -27.02 -20.20 -15.46
N PHE A 245 -26.28 -20.15 -16.56
CA PHE A 245 -26.68 -19.41 -17.77
C PHE A 245 -27.68 -20.16 -18.65
N GLY A 246 -27.88 -21.46 -18.38
CA GLY A 246 -28.93 -22.27 -19.03
C GLY A 246 -30.30 -22.19 -18.38
N THR A 247 -30.45 -21.37 -17.32
CA THR A 247 -31.70 -21.26 -16.54
C THR A 247 -32.40 -19.91 -16.76
N PRO A 248 -33.74 -19.83 -16.51
CA PRO A 248 -34.44 -18.54 -16.52
C PRO A 248 -33.92 -17.53 -15.47
N GLU A 249 -33.23 -18.03 -14.46
CA GLU A 249 -32.65 -17.26 -13.37
C GLU A 249 -31.22 -16.76 -13.67
N ALA A 250 -30.73 -16.95 -14.89
CA ALA A 250 -29.40 -16.53 -15.32
C ALA A 250 -29.08 -15.07 -14.94
N PRO A 251 -27.88 -14.80 -14.38
CA PRO A 251 -27.48 -13.44 -14.05
C PRO A 251 -27.30 -12.61 -15.32
N THR A 252 -27.77 -11.38 -15.30
CA THR A 252 -27.60 -10.41 -16.39
C THR A 252 -26.41 -9.50 -16.20
N ALA A 253 -25.82 -9.49 -14.98
CA ALA A 253 -24.59 -8.78 -14.70
C ALA A 253 -23.74 -9.51 -13.65
N ILE A 254 -22.44 -9.40 -13.78
CA ILE A 254 -21.46 -10.01 -12.88
C ILE A 254 -20.53 -8.92 -12.33
N VAL A 255 -20.41 -8.84 -11.00
CA VAL A 255 -19.36 -8.09 -10.34
C VAL A 255 -18.27 -9.08 -9.96
N THR A 256 -17.05 -8.88 -10.44
CA THR A 256 -15.92 -9.73 -10.09
C THR A 256 -15.06 -9.10 -9.02
N TYR A 257 -14.36 -9.90 -8.23
CA TYR A 257 -13.43 -9.42 -7.21
C TYR A 257 -12.42 -8.41 -7.81
N ASN A 258 -11.76 -8.74 -8.90
CA ASN A 258 -10.76 -7.89 -9.55
C ASN A 258 -10.75 -8.02 -11.08
N HIS A 259 -9.91 -7.23 -11.74
CA HIS A 259 -9.81 -7.20 -13.19
C HIS A 259 -9.25 -8.49 -13.82
N ASN A 260 -8.36 -9.22 -13.13
CA ASN A 260 -7.85 -10.49 -13.65
C ASN A 260 -8.98 -11.52 -13.74
N LEU A 261 -9.82 -11.56 -12.70
CA LEU A 261 -11.00 -12.43 -12.70
C LEU A 261 -12.02 -11.99 -13.76
N ALA A 262 -12.20 -10.67 -13.95
CA ALA A 262 -13.05 -10.15 -15.01
C ALA A 262 -12.59 -10.58 -16.40
N ASP A 263 -11.30 -10.53 -16.68
CA ASP A 263 -10.71 -10.97 -17.96
C ASP A 263 -10.99 -12.46 -18.22
N LEU A 264 -10.82 -13.31 -17.20
CA LEU A 264 -11.11 -14.74 -17.30
C LEU A 264 -12.60 -15.01 -17.55
N VAL A 265 -13.47 -14.32 -16.80
CA VAL A 265 -14.95 -14.41 -16.93
C VAL A 265 -15.38 -14.03 -18.35
N ILE A 266 -14.90 -12.92 -18.89
CA ILE A 266 -15.26 -12.47 -20.22
C ILE A 266 -14.83 -13.48 -21.29
N ARG A 267 -13.63 -14.04 -21.19
CA ARG A 267 -13.16 -15.07 -22.11
C ARG A 267 -14.03 -16.33 -22.06
N GLN A 268 -14.43 -16.75 -20.86
CA GLN A 268 -15.27 -17.92 -20.68
C GLN A 268 -16.68 -17.68 -21.26
N LEU A 269 -17.30 -16.52 -20.95
CA LEU A 269 -18.62 -16.15 -21.52
C LEU A 269 -18.58 -16.12 -23.05
N GLN A 270 -17.56 -15.52 -23.64
CA GLN A 270 -17.39 -15.43 -25.09
C GLN A 270 -17.15 -16.80 -25.73
N ALA A 271 -16.45 -17.72 -25.09
CA ALA A 271 -16.25 -19.09 -25.56
C ALA A 271 -17.56 -19.86 -25.63
N GLU A 272 -18.52 -19.57 -24.75
CA GLU A 272 -19.87 -20.14 -24.71
C GLU A 272 -20.89 -19.34 -25.58
N GLY A 273 -20.41 -18.38 -26.36
CA GLY A 273 -21.24 -17.62 -27.30
C GLY A 273 -22.02 -16.44 -26.69
N LEU A 274 -21.78 -16.12 -25.42
CA LEU A 274 -22.42 -14.98 -24.75
C LEU A 274 -21.67 -13.68 -25.04
N ARG A 275 -22.41 -12.64 -25.41
CA ARG A 275 -21.83 -11.33 -25.72
C ARG A 275 -21.74 -10.46 -24.47
N VAL A 276 -20.58 -9.82 -24.28
CA VAL A 276 -20.34 -8.86 -23.18
C VAL A 276 -20.21 -7.45 -23.77
N PRO A 277 -21.07 -6.49 -23.41
CA PRO A 277 -22.07 -6.52 -22.33
C PRO A 277 -23.50 -6.89 -22.75
N GLN A 278 -23.76 -7.26 -24.02
CA GLN A 278 -25.12 -7.33 -24.55
C GLN A 278 -25.98 -8.40 -23.89
N ASP A 279 -25.42 -9.57 -23.60
CA ASP A 279 -26.14 -10.68 -22.95
C ASP A 279 -25.80 -10.69 -21.42
N VAL A 280 -24.56 -10.39 -21.04
CA VAL A 280 -24.12 -10.29 -19.64
C VAL A 280 -23.19 -9.11 -19.48
N GLU A 281 -23.49 -8.18 -18.59
CA GLU A 281 -22.55 -7.10 -18.23
C GLU A 281 -21.55 -7.58 -17.19
N VAL A 282 -20.24 -7.29 -17.37
CA VAL A 282 -19.20 -7.62 -16.42
C VAL A 282 -18.58 -6.33 -15.89
N LEU A 283 -18.49 -6.20 -14.55
CA LEU A 283 -17.89 -5.10 -13.84
C LEU A 283 -16.76 -5.61 -12.93
N SER A 284 -15.59 -5.00 -13.01
CA SER A 284 -14.46 -5.32 -12.11
C SER A 284 -14.57 -4.56 -10.80
N GLY A 285 -14.55 -5.26 -9.67
CA GLY A 285 -14.74 -4.69 -8.34
C GLY A 285 -13.50 -4.04 -7.73
N TYR A 286 -12.30 -4.50 -8.04
CA TYR A 286 -11.05 -3.97 -7.49
C TYR A 286 -9.97 -3.94 -8.56
N SER A 287 -9.55 -2.74 -8.95
CA SER A 287 -8.62 -2.56 -10.06
C SER A 287 -7.68 -1.39 -9.79
N TYR A 288 -6.45 -1.43 -10.29
CA TYR A 288 -5.48 -0.37 -10.12
C TYR A 288 -5.24 0.48 -11.35
N SER A 289 -5.64 0.08 -12.54
CA SER A 289 -5.35 0.84 -13.75
C SER A 289 -6.21 0.46 -14.96
N LYS A 290 -5.76 0.88 -16.12
CA LYS A 290 -6.30 0.45 -17.41
C LYS A 290 -6.08 -1.05 -17.57
N GLY A 291 -7.11 -1.84 -17.35
CA GLY A 291 -7.12 -3.24 -17.74
C GLY A 291 -6.99 -3.38 -19.27
N SER A 292 -6.65 -4.57 -19.74
CA SER A 292 -6.62 -4.89 -21.18
C SER A 292 -8.00 -4.80 -21.81
N LEU A 293 -9.08 -4.84 -21.03
CA LEU A 293 -10.46 -4.81 -21.48
C LEU A 293 -11.15 -3.49 -21.11
N CYS A 294 -11.90 -2.96 -22.08
CA CYS A 294 -12.73 -1.78 -21.89
C CYS A 294 -14.03 -2.16 -21.18
N LEU A 295 -13.99 -2.35 -19.86
CA LEU A 295 -15.16 -2.68 -19.03
C LEU A 295 -15.34 -1.66 -17.90
N PRO A 296 -16.55 -1.52 -17.33
CA PRO A 296 -16.74 -0.74 -16.14
C PRO A 296 -15.94 -1.35 -14.98
N ARG A 297 -15.32 -0.51 -14.18
CA ARG A 297 -14.41 -0.98 -13.12
C ARG A 297 -14.31 0.00 -11.96
N VAL A 298 -14.10 -0.54 -10.77
CA VAL A 298 -13.70 0.23 -9.59
C VAL A 298 -12.19 0.37 -9.60
N VAL A 299 -11.70 1.61 -9.68
CA VAL A 299 -10.27 1.93 -9.70
C VAL A 299 -9.84 2.49 -8.36
N VAL A 300 -8.84 1.87 -7.74
CA VAL A 300 -8.16 2.36 -6.54
C VAL A 300 -6.91 3.16 -6.90
N ASP A 301 -6.59 4.17 -6.10
CA ASP A 301 -5.42 5.03 -6.34
C ASP A 301 -4.28 4.72 -5.37
N ASP A 302 -3.61 3.59 -5.63
CA ASP A 302 -2.47 3.15 -4.81
C ASP A 302 -1.31 4.14 -4.85
N PHE A 303 -1.15 4.91 -5.93
CA PHE A 303 -0.13 5.96 -6.00
C PHE A 303 -0.42 7.09 -5.00
N ALA A 304 -1.67 7.55 -4.93
CA ALA A 304 -2.07 8.55 -3.95
C ALA A 304 -1.93 8.04 -2.50
N ILE A 305 -2.28 6.77 -2.26
CA ILE A 305 -2.06 6.11 -0.96
C ILE A 305 -0.58 6.11 -0.61
N GLY A 306 0.30 5.74 -1.53
CA GLY A 306 1.75 5.74 -1.30
C GLY A 306 2.29 7.13 -0.96
N ARG A 307 1.87 8.17 -1.69
CA ARG A 307 2.25 9.56 -1.40
C ARG A 307 1.79 10.01 -0.01
N GLN A 308 0.56 9.69 0.35
CA GLN A 308 0.02 10.03 1.66
C GLN A 308 0.73 9.26 2.77
N ALA A 309 1.03 7.98 2.55
CA ALA A 309 1.76 7.16 3.51
C ALA A 309 3.17 7.72 3.80
N ALA A 310 3.83 8.26 2.78
CA ALA A 310 5.11 8.94 2.96
C ALA A 310 5.02 10.19 3.85
N GLN A 311 3.92 10.92 3.80
CA GLN A 311 3.66 12.08 4.66
C GLN A 311 3.28 11.65 6.08
N ASP A 312 2.33 10.72 6.19
CA ASP A 312 1.80 10.28 7.47
C ASP A 312 2.85 9.55 8.32
N ILE A 313 3.71 8.74 7.70
CA ILE A 313 4.78 8.06 8.44
C ILE A 313 5.80 9.06 9.00
N GLN A 314 6.10 10.14 8.26
CA GLN A 314 6.99 11.20 8.77
C GLN A 314 6.37 11.92 9.97
N GLN A 315 5.06 12.17 9.95
CA GLN A 315 4.34 12.73 11.10
C GLN A 315 4.36 11.77 12.29
N LEU A 316 4.14 10.46 12.07
CA LEU A 316 4.21 9.44 13.12
C LEU A 316 5.59 9.27 13.71
N ILE A 317 6.65 9.48 12.93
CA ILE A 317 8.04 9.49 13.42
C ILE A 317 8.26 10.65 14.40
N ASP A 318 7.66 11.81 14.14
CA ASP A 318 7.78 12.99 15.01
C ASP A 318 6.78 12.97 16.18
N GLN A 319 5.62 12.34 15.99
CA GLN A 319 4.50 12.25 16.95
C GLN A 319 3.95 10.82 16.97
N PRO A 320 4.62 9.88 17.66
CA PRO A 320 4.27 8.46 17.61
C PRO A 320 2.90 8.13 18.24
N GLU A 321 2.34 9.02 19.05
CA GLU A 321 1.00 8.91 19.63
C GLU A 321 -0.12 9.32 18.68
N LEU A 322 0.20 9.98 17.55
CA LEU A 322 -0.81 10.43 16.58
C LEU A 322 -1.62 9.25 16.04
N MET A 323 -2.94 9.41 16.02
CA MET A 323 -3.83 8.44 15.39
C MET A 323 -4.04 8.82 13.91
N VAL A 324 -3.67 7.92 13.01
CA VAL A 324 -3.84 8.06 11.56
C VAL A 324 -4.79 6.98 11.08
N GLN A 325 -5.99 7.38 10.64
CA GLN A 325 -7.00 6.49 10.06
C GLN A 325 -7.58 7.14 8.83
N ARG A 326 -7.23 6.63 7.66
CA ARG A 326 -7.68 7.18 6.37
C ARG A 326 -8.34 6.11 5.52
N ARG A 327 -9.47 6.48 4.93
CA ARG A 327 -10.15 5.72 3.88
C ARG A 327 -10.06 6.51 2.58
N TYR A 328 -9.44 5.91 1.58
CA TYR A 328 -9.31 6.51 0.25
C TYR A 328 -10.47 6.07 -0.64
N PRO A 329 -11.18 7.01 -1.26
CA PRO A 329 -12.25 6.66 -2.18
C PRO A 329 -11.68 5.98 -3.42
N ALA A 330 -12.30 4.87 -3.82
CA ALA A 330 -12.10 4.31 -5.14
C ALA A 330 -13.10 4.94 -6.13
N THR A 331 -12.74 4.99 -7.40
CA THR A 331 -13.55 5.62 -8.44
C THR A 331 -14.15 4.56 -9.35
N LEU A 332 -15.49 4.56 -9.46
CA LEU A 332 -16.16 3.79 -10.50
C LEU A 332 -15.93 4.45 -11.87
N LYS A 333 -15.23 3.77 -12.74
CA LYS A 333 -14.97 4.18 -14.12
C LYS A 333 -15.97 3.47 -15.04
N PRO A 334 -16.67 4.18 -15.93
CA PRO A 334 -17.51 3.56 -16.93
C PRO A 334 -16.66 2.77 -17.93
N ARG A 335 -17.35 2.01 -18.78
CA ARG A 335 -16.72 1.37 -19.94
C ARG A 335 -16.11 2.45 -20.85
N GLU A 336 -14.84 2.30 -21.18
CA GLU A 336 -14.20 3.17 -22.17
C GLU A 336 -14.58 2.66 -23.57
N THR A 337 -15.10 3.54 -24.41
CA THR A 337 -15.27 3.27 -25.85
C THR A 337 -13.90 3.47 -26.52
N VAL A 338 -13.44 2.45 -27.22
CA VAL A 338 -12.23 2.50 -28.08
C VAL A 338 -12.54 3.33 -29.32
#